data_b8bf26736c64b8468ac91f701dd8fc80
#
_entry.id   b8bf26736c64b8468ac91f701dd8fc80
#
_cell.length_a   1.000
_cell.length_b   1.000
_cell.length_c   1.000
_cell.angle_alpha   90.00
_cell.angle_beta   90.00
_cell.angle_gamma   90.00
#
_symmetry.space_group_name_H-M   'P 1'
#
loop_
_entity.id
_entity.type
_entity.pdbx_description
1 polymer ?
#
loop_
_entity_poly.entity_id
_entity_poly.type
_entity_poly.pdbx_seq_one_letter_code
_entity_poly.pdbx_strand_id
1 'polypeptide(L)'
;MLQRFPDPGVDCRVADSRRWWQALTAPELRLVITCDALEVFQFQRAWLPGRRPQMISHQRHTLPGSTQDILPPEALWQTLHDVLAPLAGQRWHVVVVLSNQYARWLALPWQAEVRSQADKAAYYLHGLQQAFTSDGQDWQIRAQPGTYGQHTLLNALPAALLEKLQVALAKHRLPPGIITPAWTLAANQALYTMRQQGFSANGWVVCRESSHLTVACLMQGDWLQIRQLPVDAQWRLTLMQLLSREQVIHPERAALPIFLSQAESGGATSQSMQPFQVVNVQSSHGLGKPSLQVAERRVA
;
A
#
# COMPACT_ATOMS: atom_id res chain seq x y z
N MET A 1 3.68 -10.85 3.53
CA MET A 1 5.04 -10.93 4.09
C MET A 1 5.81 -9.71 3.65
N LEU A 2 5.91 -8.67 4.48
CA LEU A 2 6.77 -7.51 4.20
C LEU A 2 8.09 -7.80 4.91
N GLN A 3 9.07 -8.35 4.18
CA GLN A 3 10.43 -8.38 4.68
C GLN A 3 10.98 -6.94 4.70
N ARG A 4 11.46 -6.51 5.87
CA ARG A 4 12.35 -5.35 5.96
C ARG A 4 13.60 -5.68 5.14
N PHE A 5 13.78 -5.03 4.01
CA PHE A 5 15.06 -5.02 3.34
C PHE A 5 15.96 -4.00 4.06
N PRO A 6 17.19 -4.39 4.44
CA PRO A 6 18.16 -3.41 4.91
C PRO A 6 18.48 -2.47 3.74
N ASP A 7 18.40 -1.18 3.99
CA ASP A 7 18.88 -0.14 3.08
C ASP A 7 20.37 -0.35 2.84
N PRO A 8 20.85 -0.49 1.59
CA PRO A 8 22.26 -0.53 1.32
C PRO A 8 22.81 0.91 1.40
N GLY A 9 23.15 1.37 2.58
CA GLY A 9 23.81 2.65 2.76
C GLY A 9 23.48 3.47 3.99
N VAL A 10 22.49 3.07 4.77
CA VAL A 10 22.27 3.65 6.09
C VAL A 10 22.87 2.70 7.11
N ASP A 11 23.99 3.13 7.68
CA ASP A 11 24.60 2.51 8.85
C ASP A 11 23.49 2.37 9.93
N CYS A 12 22.86 1.21 9.99
CA CYS A 12 22.03 0.81 11.11
C CYS A 12 22.95 0.63 12.32
N ARG A 13 23.40 1.76 12.89
CA ARG A 13 23.92 1.75 14.25
C ARG A 13 22.87 1.08 15.09
N VAL A 14 23.25 -0.04 15.64
CA VAL A 14 22.55 -0.89 16.57
C VAL A 14 21.71 -0.01 17.47
N ALA A 15 20.42 0.09 17.18
CA ALA A 15 19.48 0.76 18.05
C ALA A 15 19.57 0.02 19.38
N ASP A 16 20.01 0.75 20.39
CA ASP A 16 20.24 0.31 21.75
C ASP A 16 19.20 -0.75 22.14
N SER A 17 19.63 -1.99 22.24
CA SER A 17 18.78 -3.18 22.49
C SER A 17 17.93 -3.08 23.77
N ARG A 18 18.23 -2.09 24.61
CA ARG A 18 17.54 -1.79 25.87
C ARG A 18 16.21 -1.05 25.70
N ARG A 19 15.82 -0.63 24.48
CA ARG A 19 14.61 0.18 24.28
C ARG A 19 13.61 -0.37 23.25
N TRP A 20 13.78 -1.61 22.80
CA TRP A 20 12.88 -2.22 21.81
C TRP A 20 11.40 -2.24 22.27
N TRP A 21 11.13 -2.44 23.56
CA TRP A 21 9.78 -2.40 24.13
C TRP A 21 9.14 -1.01 24.10
N GLN A 22 9.94 0.08 24.14
CA GLN A 22 9.45 1.45 24.01
C GLN A 22 8.91 1.73 22.60
N ALA A 23 9.46 1.10 21.57
CA ALA A 23 8.94 1.17 20.21
C ALA A 23 7.58 0.45 20.07
N LEU A 24 7.31 -0.54 20.92
CA LEU A 24 6.04 -1.28 20.91
C LEU A 24 4.90 -0.48 21.57
N THR A 25 5.21 0.44 22.46
CA THR A 25 4.23 1.25 23.22
C THR A 25 4.06 2.66 22.67
N ALA A 26 4.93 3.10 21.76
CA ALA A 26 4.82 4.44 21.17
C ALA A 26 3.49 4.60 20.43
N PRO A 27 2.80 5.73 20.60
CA PRO A 27 1.59 6.03 19.86
C PRO A 27 1.90 6.07 18.35
N GLU A 28 0.91 5.74 17.51
CA GLU A 28 1.07 5.73 16.07
C GLU A 28 0.52 7.03 15.46
N LEU A 29 1.34 7.68 14.65
CA LEU A 29 0.95 8.78 13.79
C LEU A 29 0.84 8.26 12.37
N ARG A 30 -0.36 8.24 11.81
CA ARG A 30 -0.58 7.80 10.43
C ARG A 30 -0.92 8.98 9.56
N LEU A 31 -0.11 9.19 8.54
CA LEU A 31 -0.28 10.22 7.52
C LEU A 31 -0.77 9.53 6.23
N VAL A 32 -1.96 9.87 5.77
CA VAL A 32 -2.50 9.36 4.50
C VAL A 32 -2.48 10.50 3.49
N ILE A 33 -1.68 10.34 2.46
CA ILE A 33 -1.47 11.35 1.42
C ILE A 33 -2.17 10.90 0.15
N THR A 34 -3.25 11.59 -0.18
CA THR A 34 -3.99 11.41 -1.43
C THR A 34 -3.74 12.58 -2.39
N CYS A 35 -4.29 12.55 -3.59
CA CYS A 35 -4.16 13.66 -4.55
C CYS A 35 -4.87 14.93 -4.09
N ASP A 36 -5.93 14.79 -3.28
CA ASP A 36 -6.86 15.84 -2.89
C ASP A 36 -6.82 16.16 -1.39
N ALA A 37 -6.15 15.35 -0.58
CA ALA A 37 -6.12 15.54 0.87
C ALA A 37 -4.88 14.97 1.55
N LEU A 38 -4.55 15.56 2.70
CA LEU A 38 -3.71 15.00 3.73
C LEU A 38 -4.60 14.62 4.91
N GLU A 39 -4.66 13.34 5.26
CA GLU A 39 -5.36 12.89 6.47
C GLU A 39 -4.35 12.47 7.54
N VAL A 40 -4.61 12.91 8.74
CA VAL A 40 -3.74 12.69 9.90
C VAL A 40 -4.52 11.94 10.96
N PHE A 41 -4.09 10.74 11.27
CA PHE A 41 -4.67 9.91 12.31
C PHE A 41 -3.66 9.72 13.43
N GLN A 42 -4.12 9.93 14.66
CA GLN A 42 -3.35 9.65 15.86
C GLN A 42 -3.99 8.47 16.58
N PHE A 43 -3.19 7.43 16.82
CA PHE A 43 -3.64 6.24 17.54
C PHE A 43 -2.83 6.05 18.82
N GLN A 44 -3.52 5.79 19.90
CA GLN A 44 -2.91 5.27 21.11
C GLN A 44 -2.82 3.75 20.99
N ARG A 45 -1.62 3.20 21.10
CA ARG A 45 -1.45 1.76 21.18
C ARG A 45 -1.95 1.25 22.51
N ALA A 46 -2.71 0.18 22.48
CA ALA A 46 -3.12 -0.48 23.71
C ALA A 46 -1.89 -1.11 24.38
N TRP A 47 -1.77 -0.94 25.68
CA TRP A 47 -0.73 -1.58 26.52
C TRP A 47 -0.74 -3.11 26.40
N LEU A 48 -1.94 -3.71 26.26
CA LEU A 48 -2.09 -5.17 26.18
C LEU A 48 -1.96 -5.68 24.74
N PRO A 49 -1.16 -6.73 24.49
CA PRO A 49 -1.10 -7.37 23.19
C PRO A 49 -2.49 -7.86 22.75
N GLY A 50 -2.84 -7.61 21.49
CA GLY A 50 -4.11 -8.07 20.91
C GLY A 50 -5.28 -7.10 21.04
N ARG A 51 -5.20 -6.04 21.83
CA ARG A 51 -6.20 -4.97 21.83
C ARG A 51 -6.00 -4.05 20.62
N ARG A 52 -7.13 -3.56 20.08
CA ARG A 52 -7.10 -2.61 18.97
C ARG A 52 -6.56 -1.26 19.43
N PRO A 53 -5.70 -0.60 18.64
CA PRO A 53 -5.31 0.78 18.90
C PRO A 53 -6.56 1.67 18.90
N GLN A 54 -6.61 2.60 19.81
CA GLN A 54 -7.70 3.56 19.91
C GLN A 54 -7.34 4.82 19.13
N MET A 55 -8.22 5.24 18.24
CA MET A 55 -8.07 6.51 17.54
C MET A 55 -8.32 7.67 18.53
N ILE A 56 -7.33 8.56 18.65
CA ILE A 56 -7.39 9.74 19.51
C ILE A 56 -7.89 10.93 18.71
N SER A 57 -7.38 11.10 17.49
CA SER A 57 -7.65 12.25 16.64
C SER A 57 -7.64 11.86 15.16
N HIS A 58 -8.48 12.53 14.38
CA HIS A 58 -8.49 12.50 12.93
C HIS A 58 -8.68 13.92 12.41
N GLN A 59 -7.80 14.32 11.50
CA GLN A 59 -7.85 15.61 10.83
C GLN A 59 -7.72 15.38 9.32
N ARG A 60 -8.51 16.08 8.52
CA ARG A 60 -8.43 16.07 7.07
C ARG A 60 -8.18 17.47 6.55
N HIS A 61 -7.12 17.62 5.77
CA HIS A 61 -6.73 18.85 5.11
C HIS A 61 -6.87 18.66 3.60
N THR A 62 -7.76 19.41 2.98
CA THR A 62 -7.94 19.39 1.52
C THR A 62 -6.77 20.06 0.81
N LEU A 63 -6.32 19.45 -0.27
CA LEU A 63 -5.21 19.92 -1.07
C LEU A 63 -5.71 20.29 -2.46
N PRO A 64 -5.20 21.37 -3.07
CA PRO A 64 -5.47 21.70 -4.46
C PRO A 64 -4.67 20.76 -5.38
N GLY A 65 -5.09 19.50 -5.47
CA GLY A 65 -4.38 18.48 -6.23
C GLY A 65 -5.01 18.18 -7.57
N SER A 66 -4.19 17.75 -8.53
CA SER A 66 -4.61 17.17 -9.79
C SER A 66 -4.53 15.65 -9.73
N THR A 67 -5.54 14.97 -10.24
CA THR A 67 -5.58 13.51 -10.34
C THR A 67 -4.61 12.96 -11.39
N GLN A 68 -3.97 13.82 -12.18
CA GLN A 68 -3.05 13.43 -13.26
C GLN A 68 -1.58 13.52 -12.85
N ASP A 69 -1.26 14.24 -11.77
CA ASP A 69 0.12 14.45 -11.36
C ASP A 69 0.70 13.23 -10.64
N ILE A 70 1.90 12.83 -11.03
CA ILE A 70 2.67 11.74 -10.40
C ILE A 70 3.28 12.18 -9.05
N LEU A 71 3.42 13.49 -8.85
CA LEU A 71 3.93 14.07 -7.61
C LEU A 71 2.83 14.86 -6.89
N PRO A 72 2.84 14.87 -5.56
CA PRO A 72 1.89 15.67 -4.80
C PRO A 72 2.05 17.17 -5.08
N PRO A 73 0.97 17.95 -4.93
CA PRO A 73 1.04 19.40 -5.09
C PRO A 73 1.97 20.04 -4.06
N GLU A 74 2.58 21.18 -4.40
CA GLU A 74 3.52 21.87 -3.50
C GLU A 74 2.84 22.30 -2.18
N ALA A 75 1.53 22.56 -2.21
CA ALA A 75 0.73 22.86 -1.04
C ALA A 75 0.76 21.76 0.04
N LEU A 76 1.00 20.49 -0.36
CA LEU A 76 1.15 19.40 0.60
C LEU A 76 2.28 19.67 1.60
N TRP A 77 3.42 20.16 1.12
CA TRP A 77 4.60 20.31 1.98
C TRP A 77 4.40 21.38 3.04
N GLN A 78 3.71 22.48 2.70
CA GLN A 78 3.33 23.50 3.66
C GLN A 78 2.33 22.94 4.67
N THR A 79 1.25 22.30 4.20
CA THR A 79 0.24 21.68 5.08
C THR A 79 0.87 20.63 6.00
N LEU A 80 1.78 19.81 5.47
CA LEU A 80 2.50 18.81 6.26
C LEU A 80 3.35 19.47 7.35
N HIS A 81 4.04 20.57 7.04
CA HIS A 81 4.80 21.33 8.01
C HIS A 81 3.91 21.84 9.14
N ASP A 82 2.78 22.47 8.80
CA ASP A 82 1.87 23.08 9.78
C ASP A 82 1.25 22.03 10.72
N VAL A 83 0.91 20.85 10.15
CA VAL A 83 0.34 19.73 10.92
C VAL A 83 1.38 19.06 11.82
N LEU A 84 2.62 18.94 11.36
CA LEU A 84 3.68 18.26 12.13
C LEU A 84 4.35 19.15 13.18
N ALA A 85 4.30 20.47 13.02
CA ALA A 85 4.92 21.41 13.95
C ALA A 85 4.49 21.19 15.43
N PRO A 86 3.20 21.03 15.76
CA PRO A 86 2.75 20.78 17.14
C PRO A 86 3.11 19.39 17.67
N LEU A 87 3.46 18.44 16.78
CA LEU A 87 3.84 17.07 17.12
C LEU A 87 5.35 16.88 17.26
N ALA A 88 6.12 17.92 16.92
CA ALA A 88 7.57 17.88 16.91
C ALA A 88 8.16 17.51 18.28
N GLY A 89 9.17 16.64 18.27
CA GLY A 89 9.85 16.20 19.49
C GLY A 89 9.10 15.17 20.34
N GLN A 90 7.88 14.81 19.98
CA GLN A 90 7.16 13.71 20.61
C GLN A 90 7.59 12.37 19.97
N ARG A 91 7.48 11.28 20.75
CA ARG A 91 7.82 9.94 20.26
C ARG A 91 6.61 9.33 19.57
N TRP A 92 6.60 9.38 18.25
CA TRP A 92 5.61 8.73 17.40
C TRP A 92 6.20 7.59 16.60
N HIS A 93 5.41 6.53 16.39
CA HIS A 93 5.66 5.58 15.31
C HIS A 93 4.97 6.11 14.06
N VAL A 94 5.74 6.68 13.15
CA VAL A 94 5.18 7.34 11.97
C VAL A 94 4.97 6.34 10.85
N VAL A 95 3.72 6.26 10.34
CA VAL A 95 3.33 5.46 9.17
C VAL A 95 2.81 6.40 8.11
N VAL A 96 3.45 6.42 6.95
CA VAL A 96 3.00 7.20 5.80
C VAL A 96 2.35 6.28 4.78
N VAL A 97 1.10 6.53 4.46
CA VAL A 97 0.33 5.81 3.44
C VAL A 97 0.18 6.73 2.23
N LEU A 98 0.72 6.30 1.11
CA LEU A 98 0.66 7.05 -0.14
C LEU A 98 -0.47 6.54 -1.02
N SER A 99 -1.18 7.44 -1.68
CA SER A 99 -2.12 7.05 -2.73
C SER A 99 -1.44 6.19 -3.79
N ASN A 100 -2.17 5.23 -4.32
CA ASN A 100 -1.70 4.41 -5.44
C ASN A 100 -1.42 5.22 -6.71
N GLN A 101 -1.94 6.44 -6.81
CA GLN A 101 -1.60 7.37 -7.88
C GLN A 101 -0.09 7.63 -7.98
N TYR A 102 0.60 7.72 -6.82
CA TYR A 102 2.04 7.96 -6.75
C TYR A 102 2.88 6.68 -6.90
N ALA A 103 2.25 5.53 -6.94
CA ALA A 103 2.92 4.25 -7.05
C ALA A 103 2.72 3.64 -8.44
N ARG A 104 3.70 2.88 -8.91
CA ARG A 104 3.55 2.00 -10.06
C ARG A 104 3.65 0.57 -9.60
N TRP A 105 2.71 -0.24 -10.06
CA TRP A 105 2.62 -1.63 -9.69
C TRP A 105 2.73 -2.53 -10.91
N LEU A 106 3.49 -3.60 -10.80
CA LEU A 106 3.68 -4.55 -11.89
C LEU A 106 3.89 -5.96 -11.33
N ALA A 107 3.22 -6.95 -11.92
CA ALA A 107 3.50 -8.36 -11.70
C ALA A 107 4.37 -8.84 -12.85
N LEU A 108 5.62 -9.20 -12.56
CA LEU A 108 6.56 -9.74 -13.54
C LEU A 108 6.56 -11.27 -13.48
N PRO A 109 6.47 -11.96 -14.63
CA PRO A 109 6.56 -13.40 -14.66
C PRO A 109 7.93 -13.90 -14.17
N TRP A 110 7.94 -15.09 -13.62
CA TRP A 110 9.17 -15.73 -13.21
C TRP A 110 10.07 -16.04 -14.43
N GLN A 111 11.38 -15.82 -14.27
CA GLN A 111 12.38 -16.11 -15.30
C GLN A 111 13.52 -16.94 -14.70
N ALA A 112 13.78 -18.12 -15.32
CA ALA A 112 14.79 -19.06 -14.83
C ALA A 112 16.22 -18.52 -14.94
N GLU A 113 16.45 -17.64 -15.91
CA GLU A 113 17.75 -17.06 -16.25
C GLU A 113 18.15 -15.92 -15.28
N VAL A 114 17.19 -15.29 -14.64
CA VAL A 114 17.39 -14.14 -13.73
C VAL A 114 17.82 -14.65 -12.36
N ARG A 115 19.12 -14.89 -12.18
CA ARG A 115 19.66 -15.51 -10.96
C ARG A 115 20.42 -14.53 -10.06
N SER A 116 21.26 -13.71 -10.62
CA SER A 116 22.05 -12.75 -9.84
C SER A 116 21.20 -11.54 -9.39
N GLN A 117 21.67 -10.82 -8.37
CA GLN A 117 21.02 -9.57 -7.95
C GLN A 117 21.09 -8.49 -9.02
N ALA A 118 22.18 -8.47 -9.82
CA ALA A 118 22.30 -7.54 -10.94
C ALA A 118 21.27 -7.85 -12.04
N ASP A 119 21.11 -9.14 -12.41
CA ASP A 119 20.11 -9.56 -13.41
C ASP A 119 18.69 -9.23 -12.94
N LYS A 120 18.39 -9.46 -11.65
CA LYS A 120 17.10 -9.09 -11.05
C LYS A 120 16.85 -7.60 -11.14
N ALA A 121 17.82 -6.77 -10.77
CA ALA A 121 17.67 -5.32 -10.85
C ALA A 121 17.44 -4.85 -12.28
N ALA A 122 18.21 -5.38 -13.25
CA ALA A 122 18.01 -5.08 -14.66
C ALA A 122 16.64 -5.54 -15.19
N TYR A 123 16.21 -6.74 -14.82
CA TYR A 123 14.91 -7.28 -15.21
C TYR A 123 13.74 -6.45 -14.66
N TYR A 124 13.82 -6.02 -13.39
CA TYR A 124 12.80 -5.19 -12.77
C TYR A 124 12.71 -3.81 -13.42
N LEU A 125 13.85 -3.17 -13.65
CA LEU A 125 13.92 -1.88 -14.32
C LEU A 125 13.37 -1.95 -15.75
N HIS A 126 13.78 -2.96 -16.51
CA HIS A 126 13.28 -3.19 -17.87
C HIS A 126 11.77 -3.40 -17.90
N GLY A 127 11.23 -4.25 -17.00
CA GLY A 127 9.79 -4.48 -16.90
C GLY A 127 9.00 -3.21 -16.61
N LEU A 128 9.50 -2.37 -15.71
CA LEU A 128 8.88 -1.07 -15.43
C LEU A 128 8.93 -0.12 -16.63
N GLN A 129 10.07 -0.05 -17.32
CA GLN A 129 10.22 0.79 -18.52
C GLN A 129 9.32 0.35 -19.67
N GLN A 130 9.09 -0.97 -19.82
CA GLN A 130 8.14 -1.47 -20.82
C GLN A 130 6.68 -1.20 -20.46
N ALA A 131 6.33 -1.32 -19.19
CA ALA A 131 4.94 -1.18 -18.73
C ALA A 131 4.51 0.28 -18.58
N PHE A 132 5.44 1.15 -18.25
CA PHE A 132 5.19 2.57 -18.01
C PHE A 132 6.17 3.40 -18.84
N THR A 133 5.63 4.32 -19.63
CA THR A 133 6.47 5.28 -20.36
C THR A 133 7.34 6.00 -19.33
N SER A 134 8.66 5.90 -19.47
CA SER A 134 9.58 6.52 -18.52
C SER A 134 9.59 8.03 -18.74
N ASP A 135 8.94 8.77 -17.86
CA ASP A 135 8.88 10.24 -17.88
C ASP A 135 10.19 10.87 -17.37
N GLY A 136 11.33 10.18 -17.49
CA GLY A 136 12.62 10.64 -16.98
C GLY A 136 12.70 10.67 -15.44
N GLN A 137 11.73 10.09 -14.75
CA GLN A 137 11.72 10.03 -13.30
C GLN A 137 12.59 8.91 -12.77
N ASP A 138 13.29 9.20 -11.69
CA ASP A 138 14.04 8.21 -10.94
C ASP A 138 13.09 7.46 -10.00
N TRP A 139 13.07 6.13 -10.11
CA TRP A 139 12.16 5.26 -9.37
C TRP A 139 12.89 4.45 -8.31
N GLN A 140 12.42 4.51 -7.08
CA GLN A 140 12.82 3.55 -6.07
C GLN A 140 11.94 2.30 -6.19
N ILE A 141 12.55 1.22 -6.68
CA ILE A 141 11.89 -0.06 -6.94
C ILE A 141 11.99 -0.95 -5.71
N ARG A 142 10.86 -1.54 -5.32
CA ARG A 142 10.80 -2.60 -4.33
C ARG A 142 10.17 -3.83 -4.94
N ALA A 143 10.80 -4.98 -4.77
CA ALA A 143 10.36 -6.24 -5.30
C ALA A 143 9.94 -7.18 -4.17
N GLN A 144 8.82 -7.85 -4.35
CA GLN A 144 8.39 -8.97 -3.53
C GLN A 144 8.40 -10.21 -4.42
N PRO A 145 9.46 -11.01 -4.37
CA PRO A 145 9.54 -12.23 -5.16
C PRO A 145 8.51 -13.25 -4.66
N GLY A 146 7.85 -13.92 -5.59
CA GLY A 146 7.06 -15.11 -5.30
C GLY A 146 7.96 -16.31 -4.97
N THR A 147 7.36 -17.48 -4.78
CA THR A 147 8.09 -18.74 -4.71
C THR A 147 8.57 -19.16 -6.10
N TYR A 148 9.29 -20.27 -6.18
CA TYR A 148 9.78 -20.78 -7.47
C TYR A 148 8.63 -20.92 -8.50
N GLY A 149 8.83 -20.33 -9.68
CA GLY A 149 7.83 -20.34 -10.77
C GLY A 149 6.71 -19.30 -10.63
N GLN A 150 6.64 -18.54 -9.53
CA GLN A 150 5.63 -17.50 -9.31
C GLN A 150 6.12 -16.11 -9.72
N HIS A 151 5.17 -15.22 -9.97
CA HIS A 151 5.45 -13.84 -10.33
C HIS A 151 6.18 -13.08 -9.21
N THR A 152 6.96 -12.09 -9.61
CA THR A 152 7.50 -11.08 -8.70
C THR A 152 6.61 -9.85 -8.75
N LEU A 153 6.07 -9.46 -7.61
CA LEU A 153 5.32 -8.22 -7.50
C LEU A 153 6.26 -7.05 -7.29
N LEU A 154 6.25 -6.09 -8.20
CA LEU A 154 7.02 -4.85 -8.11
C LEU A 154 6.15 -3.70 -7.65
N ASN A 155 6.74 -2.86 -6.82
CA ASN A 155 6.27 -1.53 -6.51
C ASN A 155 7.37 -0.51 -6.78
N ALA A 156 7.05 0.57 -7.48
CA ALA A 156 7.95 1.68 -7.73
C ALA A 156 7.31 2.98 -7.24
N LEU A 157 8.10 3.77 -6.50
CA LEU A 157 7.75 5.10 -6.02
C LEU A 157 8.76 6.11 -6.54
N PRO A 158 8.35 7.36 -6.87
CA PRO A 158 9.29 8.41 -7.27
C PRO A 158 10.32 8.67 -6.16
N ALA A 159 11.61 8.58 -6.48
CA ALA A 159 12.68 8.80 -5.52
C ALA A 159 12.61 10.22 -4.91
N ALA A 160 12.30 11.23 -5.74
CA ALA A 160 12.13 12.60 -5.30
C ALA A 160 11.00 12.79 -4.27
N LEU A 161 9.89 12.03 -4.41
CA LEU A 161 8.79 12.05 -3.43
C LEU A 161 9.25 11.50 -2.08
N LEU A 162 9.95 10.37 -2.10
CA LEU A 162 10.44 9.72 -0.89
C LEU A 162 11.46 10.58 -0.15
N GLU A 163 12.39 11.20 -0.90
CA GLU A 163 13.39 12.12 -0.34
C GLU A 163 12.72 13.35 0.30
N LYS A 164 11.81 14.02 -0.41
CA LYS A 164 11.06 15.16 0.14
C LYS A 164 10.29 14.80 1.41
N LEU A 165 9.65 13.63 1.45
CA LEU A 165 8.94 13.14 2.63
C LEU A 165 9.90 12.88 3.81
N GLN A 166 11.01 12.24 3.56
CA GLN A 166 12.01 11.97 4.60
C GLN A 166 12.58 13.26 5.17
N VAL A 167 12.92 14.23 4.32
CA VAL A 167 13.41 15.55 4.74
C VAL A 167 12.34 16.29 5.55
N ALA A 168 11.09 16.32 5.08
CA ALA A 168 10.00 17.01 5.78
C ALA A 168 9.76 16.42 7.17
N LEU A 169 9.73 15.10 7.30
CA LEU A 169 9.54 14.41 8.57
C LEU A 169 10.74 14.57 9.51
N ALA A 170 11.95 14.47 8.97
CA ALA A 170 13.20 14.62 9.75
C ALA A 170 13.31 16.03 10.36
N LYS A 171 12.88 17.07 9.65
CA LYS A 171 12.84 18.46 10.12
C LYS A 171 12.05 18.59 11.43
N HIS A 172 11.02 17.78 11.63
CA HIS A 172 10.19 17.74 12.84
C HIS A 172 10.63 16.67 13.86
N ARG A 173 11.76 15.97 13.60
CA ARG A 173 12.26 14.85 14.42
C ARG A 173 11.27 13.67 14.48
N LEU A 174 10.55 13.43 13.40
CA LEU A 174 9.55 12.38 13.23
C LEU A 174 9.97 11.44 12.10
N PRO A 175 11.06 10.66 12.26
CA PRO A 175 11.52 9.79 11.18
C PRO A 175 10.43 8.76 10.83
N PRO A 176 10.16 8.53 9.53
CA PRO A 176 9.16 7.56 9.13
C PRO A 176 9.61 6.15 9.49
N GLY A 177 8.74 5.42 10.19
CA GLY A 177 8.95 3.99 10.42
C GLY A 177 8.60 3.17 9.18
N ILE A 178 7.54 3.58 8.47
CA ILE A 178 7.05 2.89 7.28
C ILE A 178 6.50 3.92 6.31
N ILE A 179 6.87 3.80 5.03
CA ILE A 179 6.21 4.46 3.90
C ILE A 179 5.68 3.37 2.99
N THR A 180 4.38 3.36 2.72
CA THR A 180 3.73 2.29 1.97
C THR A 180 2.59 2.83 1.09
N PRO A 181 2.39 2.30 -0.13
CA PRO A 181 1.20 2.60 -0.92
C PRO A 181 -0.07 2.01 -0.30
N ALA A 182 -1.21 2.64 -0.55
CA ALA A 182 -2.52 2.23 -0.03
C ALA A 182 -2.91 0.80 -0.44
N TRP A 183 -2.57 0.39 -1.66
CA TRP A 183 -2.87 -0.96 -2.13
C TRP A 183 -2.19 -2.05 -1.29
N THR A 184 -0.97 -1.81 -0.81
CA THR A 184 -0.28 -2.77 0.09
C THR A 184 -1.11 -3.09 1.33
N LEU A 185 -1.73 -2.06 1.92
CA LEU A 185 -2.58 -2.25 3.08
C LEU A 185 -3.87 -2.98 2.72
N ALA A 186 -4.49 -2.61 1.59
CA ALA A 186 -5.68 -3.27 1.07
C ALA A 186 -5.42 -4.76 0.77
N ALA A 187 -4.30 -5.08 0.13
CA ALA A 187 -3.90 -6.45 -0.18
C ALA A 187 -3.68 -7.28 1.10
N ASN A 188 -2.97 -6.73 2.09
CA ASN A 188 -2.76 -7.40 3.37
C ASN A 188 -4.08 -7.67 4.10
N GLN A 189 -5.01 -6.72 4.08
CA GLN A 189 -6.31 -6.86 4.69
C GLN A 189 -7.18 -7.88 3.94
N ALA A 190 -7.11 -7.92 2.60
CA ALA A 190 -7.79 -8.93 1.80
C ALA A 190 -7.28 -10.34 2.12
N LEU A 191 -5.96 -10.53 2.16
CA LEU A 191 -5.33 -11.80 2.52
C LEU A 191 -5.69 -12.23 3.96
N TYR A 192 -5.76 -11.28 4.89
CA TYR A 192 -6.23 -11.55 6.25
C TYR A 192 -7.69 -12.00 6.25
N THR A 193 -8.57 -11.29 5.53
CA THR A 193 -10.00 -11.63 5.42
C THR A 193 -10.21 -12.99 4.77
N MET A 194 -9.46 -13.30 3.70
CA MET A 194 -9.48 -14.62 3.06
C MET A 194 -9.19 -15.73 4.09
N ARG A 195 -8.13 -15.57 4.88
CA ARG A 195 -7.76 -16.55 5.90
C ARG A 195 -8.82 -16.69 7.00
N GLN A 196 -9.38 -15.58 7.47
CA GLN A 196 -10.37 -15.57 8.54
C GLN A 196 -11.70 -16.20 8.11
N GLN A 197 -12.09 -16.03 6.85
CA GLN A 197 -13.35 -16.52 6.30
C GLN A 197 -13.22 -17.88 5.59
N GLY A 198 -12.04 -18.50 5.63
CA GLY A 198 -11.81 -19.80 5.01
C GLY A 198 -11.75 -19.79 3.49
N PHE A 199 -11.58 -18.63 2.87
CA PHE A 199 -11.33 -18.56 1.43
C PHE A 199 -9.92 -19.07 1.13
N SER A 200 -9.79 -19.75 -0.01
CA SER A 200 -8.47 -20.01 -0.61
C SER A 200 -7.79 -18.69 -0.99
N ALA A 201 -6.47 -18.71 -1.20
CA ALA A 201 -5.72 -17.53 -1.65
C ALA A 201 -5.98 -17.26 -3.15
N ASN A 202 -7.25 -17.12 -3.52
CA ASN A 202 -7.76 -16.88 -4.86
C ASN A 202 -8.78 -15.75 -4.81
N GLY A 203 -8.66 -14.75 -5.68
CA GLY A 203 -9.62 -13.66 -5.75
C GLY A 203 -9.09 -12.42 -6.47
N TRP A 204 -9.99 -11.52 -6.74
CA TRP A 204 -9.69 -10.17 -7.18
C TRP A 204 -9.55 -9.27 -5.96
N VAL A 205 -8.39 -8.65 -5.79
CA VAL A 205 -8.17 -7.64 -4.74
C VAL A 205 -8.27 -6.26 -5.36
N VAL A 206 -9.24 -5.51 -4.89
CA VAL A 206 -9.60 -4.20 -5.43
C VAL A 206 -9.44 -3.15 -4.35
N CYS A 207 -8.64 -2.14 -4.63
CA CYS A 207 -8.48 -0.94 -3.80
C CYS A 207 -9.04 0.26 -4.57
N ARG A 208 -10.13 0.84 -4.04
CA ARG A 208 -10.72 2.06 -4.58
C ARG A 208 -10.27 3.26 -3.75
N GLU A 209 -9.69 4.23 -4.43
CA GLU A 209 -9.44 5.59 -3.94
C GLU A 209 -10.36 6.58 -4.67
N SER A 210 -10.34 7.87 -4.30
CA SER A 210 -11.23 8.89 -4.90
C SER A 210 -11.16 8.90 -6.43
N SER A 211 -9.97 8.84 -7.00
CA SER A 211 -9.70 9.01 -8.44
C SER A 211 -9.09 7.78 -9.12
N HIS A 212 -8.73 6.74 -8.37
CA HIS A 212 -8.01 5.57 -8.88
C HIS A 212 -8.58 4.27 -8.36
N LEU A 213 -8.52 3.27 -9.22
CA LEU A 213 -8.84 1.88 -8.91
C LEU A 213 -7.60 1.03 -9.18
N THR A 214 -7.15 0.31 -8.16
CA THR A 214 -6.08 -0.69 -8.31
C THR A 214 -6.71 -2.07 -8.19
N VAL A 215 -6.58 -2.89 -9.22
CA VAL A 215 -7.17 -4.23 -9.33
C VAL A 215 -6.08 -5.24 -9.54
N ALA A 216 -6.00 -6.24 -8.68
CA ALA A 216 -5.02 -7.32 -8.79
C ALA A 216 -5.70 -8.69 -8.75
N CYS A 217 -5.20 -9.62 -9.53
CA CYS A 217 -5.63 -11.02 -9.55
C CYS A 217 -4.65 -11.87 -8.74
N LEU A 218 -5.19 -12.55 -7.73
CA LEU A 218 -4.47 -13.51 -6.91
C LEU A 218 -5.00 -14.92 -7.21
N MET A 219 -4.11 -15.84 -7.57
CA MET A 219 -4.46 -17.26 -7.76
C MET A 219 -3.41 -18.15 -7.11
N GLN A 220 -3.86 -19.07 -6.26
CA GLN A 220 -2.98 -19.99 -5.53
C GLN A 220 -1.85 -19.28 -4.76
N GLY A 221 -2.12 -18.05 -4.29
CA GLY A 221 -1.15 -17.22 -3.60
C GLY A 221 -0.16 -16.48 -4.51
N ASP A 222 -0.30 -16.59 -5.82
CA ASP A 222 0.49 -15.87 -6.81
C ASP A 222 -0.26 -14.65 -7.36
N TRP A 223 0.41 -13.50 -7.41
CA TRP A 223 -0.10 -12.26 -7.99
C TRP A 223 0.11 -12.27 -9.50
N LEU A 224 -0.89 -12.73 -10.26
CA LEU A 224 -0.77 -12.91 -11.71
C LEU A 224 -0.74 -11.59 -12.48
N GLN A 225 -1.48 -10.60 -12.01
CA GLN A 225 -1.54 -9.28 -12.64
C GLN A 225 -1.98 -8.22 -11.66
N ILE A 226 -1.61 -6.97 -11.94
CA ILE A 226 -2.08 -5.80 -11.25
C ILE A 226 -2.26 -4.66 -12.25
N ARG A 227 -3.37 -3.95 -12.15
CA ARG A 227 -3.73 -2.83 -13.02
C ARG A 227 -4.17 -1.63 -12.21
N GLN A 228 -3.78 -0.47 -12.65
CA GLN A 228 -4.20 0.81 -12.11
C GLN A 228 -4.98 1.56 -13.17
N LEU A 229 -6.17 2.02 -12.81
CA LEU A 229 -7.09 2.69 -13.71
C LEU A 229 -7.55 4.00 -13.08
N PRO A 230 -7.54 5.12 -13.81
CA PRO A 230 -8.26 6.31 -13.38
C PRO A 230 -9.76 6.00 -13.41
N VAL A 231 -10.48 6.47 -12.40
CA VAL A 231 -11.93 6.25 -12.28
C VAL A 231 -12.63 7.49 -11.76
N ASP A 232 -13.88 7.58 -12.09
CA ASP A 232 -14.82 8.59 -11.63
C ASP A 232 -15.93 7.99 -10.74
N ALA A 233 -17.08 8.67 -10.67
CA ALA A 233 -18.23 8.19 -9.93
C ALA A 233 -18.78 6.84 -10.46
N GLN A 234 -18.53 6.49 -11.72
CA GLN A 234 -18.98 5.25 -12.36
C GLN A 234 -17.95 4.09 -12.23
N TRP A 235 -17.03 4.16 -11.32
CA TRP A 235 -15.97 3.18 -11.12
C TRP A 235 -16.45 1.71 -11.07
N ARG A 236 -17.68 1.47 -10.60
CA ARG A 236 -18.26 0.10 -10.57
C ARG A 236 -18.47 -0.46 -11.97
N LEU A 237 -18.95 0.39 -12.88
CA LEU A 237 -19.13 0.00 -14.28
C LEU A 237 -17.78 -0.33 -14.92
N THR A 238 -16.79 0.53 -14.69
CA THR A 238 -15.41 0.31 -15.17
C THR A 238 -14.83 -1.00 -14.63
N LEU A 239 -15.03 -1.27 -13.33
CA LEU A 239 -14.58 -2.53 -12.73
C LEU A 239 -15.31 -3.74 -13.33
N MET A 240 -16.63 -3.69 -13.50
CA MET A 240 -17.40 -4.78 -14.10
C MET A 240 -16.98 -5.05 -15.55
N GLN A 241 -16.74 -4.02 -16.34
CA GLN A 241 -16.26 -4.17 -17.72
C GLN A 241 -14.86 -4.82 -17.75
N LEU A 242 -13.96 -4.39 -16.87
CA LEU A 242 -12.64 -5.01 -16.73
C LEU A 242 -12.76 -6.49 -16.39
N LEU A 243 -13.53 -6.84 -15.36
CA LEU A 243 -13.69 -8.22 -14.90
C LEU A 243 -14.39 -9.09 -15.95
N SER A 244 -15.42 -8.58 -16.63
CA SER A 244 -16.08 -9.31 -17.72
C SER A 244 -15.12 -9.61 -18.87
N ARG A 245 -14.27 -8.66 -19.23
CA ARG A 245 -13.22 -8.87 -20.23
C ARG A 245 -12.22 -9.95 -19.79
N GLU A 246 -11.79 -9.90 -18.53
CA GLU A 246 -10.87 -10.89 -17.96
C GLU A 246 -11.50 -12.29 -17.94
N GLN A 247 -12.81 -12.41 -17.67
CA GLN A 247 -13.53 -13.70 -17.71
C GLN A 247 -13.55 -14.32 -19.12
N VAL A 248 -13.67 -13.48 -20.15
CA VAL A 248 -13.62 -13.97 -21.55
C VAL A 248 -12.24 -14.46 -21.92
N ILE A 249 -11.19 -13.76 -21.50
CA ILE A 249 -9.80 -14.11 -21.81
C ILE A 249 -9.32 -15.29 -20.94
N HIS A 250 -9.77 -15.33 -19.68
CA HIS A 250 -9.36 -16.27 -18.65
C HIS A 250 -10.57 -16.88 -17.95
N PRO A 251 -11.25 -17.87 -18.56
CA PRO A 251 -12.47 -18.46 -17.97
C PRO A 251 -12.28 -19.05 -16.56
N GLU A 252 -11.07 -19.49 -16.25
CA GLU A 252 -10.70 -20.01 -14.92
C GLU A 252 -10.80 -18.95 -13.79
N ARG A 253 -10.86 -17.67 -14.16
CA ARG A 253 -10.98 -16.55 -13.21
C ARG A 253 -12.43 -16.09 -13.03
N ALA A 254 -13.39 -16.69 -13.74
CA ALA A 254 -14.78 -16.23 -13.78
C ALA A 254 -15.47 -16.29 -12.43
N ALA A 255 -15.16 -17.31 -11.62
CA ALA A 255 -15.80 -17.54 -10.32
C ALA A 255 -15.01 -16.92 -9.13
N LEU A 256 -13.97 -16.14 -9.39
CA LEU A 256 -13.16 -15.56 -8.32
C LEU A 256 -13.94 -14.48 -7.54
N PRO A 257 -13.94 -14.54 -6.20
CA PRO A 257 -14.52 -13.49 -5.36
C PRO A 257 -13.73 -12.19 -5.45
N ILE A 258 -14.42 -11.06 -5.25
CA ILE A 258 -13.84 -9.72 -5.23
C ILE A 258 -13.69 -9.27 -3.78
N PHE A 259 -12.47 -8.97 -3.35
CA PHE A 259 -12.15 -8.36 -2.07
C PHE A 259 -11.96 -6.86 -2.26
N LEU A 260 -12.99 -6.10 -1.90
CA LEU A 260 -13.06 -4.66 -2.14
C LEU A 260 -12.68 -3.87 -0.89
N SER A 261 -11.61 -3.08 -0.99
CA SER A 261 -11.21 -2.07 -0.02
C SER A 261 -11.53 -0.67 -0.57
N GLN A 262 -12.24 0.15 0.22
CA GLN A 262 -12.56 1.52 -0.13
C GLN A 262 -11.91 2.47 0.88
N ALA A 263 -11.27 3.52 0.41
CA ALA A 263 -10.63 4.53 1.27
C ALA A 263 -11.65 5.38 2.03
N GLU A 264 -12.80 5.65 1.40
CA GLU A 264 -13.84 6.49 1.99
C GLU A 264 -14.86 5.63 2.75
N SER A 265 -15.12 6.01 4.00
CA SER A 265 -16.15 5.41 4.87
C SER A 265 -17.58 5.79 4.46
N GLY A 266 -17.78 6.24 3.25
CA GLY A 266 -19.09 6.57 2.69
C GLY A 266 -19.90 5.31 2.46
N GLY A 267 -20.76 4.97 3.41
CA GLY A 267 -21.84 4.01 3.35
C GLY A 267 -21.49 2.69 2.66
N ALA A 268 -21.39 1.63 3.43
CA ALA A 268 -21.43 0.26 2.91
C ALA A 268 -22.77 0.02 2.19
N THR A 269 -22.96 0.64 1.05
CA THR A 269 -24.02 0.26 0.13
C THR A 269 -23.56 -1.07 -0.46
N SER A 270 -24.11 -2.15 0.06
CA SER A 270 -24.12 -3.48 -0.57
C SER A 270 -24.93 -3.43 -1.86
N GLN A 271 -24.58 -2.51 -2.77
CA GLN A 271 -25.11 -2.56 -4.13
C GLN A 271 -24.50 -3.80 -4.79
N SER A 272 -25.39 -4.75 -5.04
CA SER A 272 -25.10 -5.98 -5.73
C SER A 272 -24.32 -5.71 -7.03
N MET A 273 -23.09 -6.17 -7.09
CA MET A 273 -22.30 -6.21 -8.32
C MET A 273 -22.47 -7.58 -8.99
N GLN A 274 -23.73 -8.02 -9.13
CA GLN A 274 -24.01 -9.29 -9.78
C GLN A 274 -23.42 -9.31 -11.21
N PRO A 275 -22.81 -10.43 -11.64
CA PRO A 275 -22.82 -11.75 -11.03
C PRO A 275 -21.68 -12.02 -10.02
N PHE A 276 -20.90 -11.03 -9.63
CA PHE A 276 -19.68 -11.22 -8.82
C PHE A 276 -20.00 -11.28 -7.32
N GLN A 277 -19.35 -12.22 -6.62
CA GLN A 277 -19.34 -12.24 -5.16
C GLN A 277 -18.40 -11.16 -4.63
N VAL A 278 -18.93 -10.16 -3.95
CA VAL A 278 -18.13 -9.06 -3.36
C VAL A 278 -18.01 -9.23 -1.86
N VAL A 279 -16.79 -9.25 -1.37
CA VAL A 279 -16.44 -9.23 0.05
C VAL A 279 -15.85 -7.86 0.37
N ASN A 280 -16.57 -7.06 1.16
CA ASN A 280 -16.04 -5.78 1.60
C ASN A 280 -14.94 -6.01 2.64
N VAL A 281 -13.79 -5.41 2.38
CA VAL A 281 -12.62 -5.44 3.26
C VAL A 281 -12.57 -4.09 3.97
N GLN A 282 -12.36 -4.11 5.29
CA GLN A 282 -12.28 -2.86 6.05
C GLN A 282 -11.20 -1.94 5.49
N SER A 283 -11.53 -0.66 5.31
CA SER A 283 -10.57 0.34 4.87
C SER A 283 -9.39 0.40 5.84
N SER A 284 -8.19 0.29 5.30
CA SER A 284 -6.94 0.37 6.06
C SER A 284 -6.61 1.80 6.53
N HIS A 285 -7.35 2.81 6.06
CA HIS A 285 -7.00 4.20 6.32
C HIS A 285 -7.33 4.67 7.74
N GLY A 286 -8.34 4.14 8.41
CA GLY A 286 -8.77 4.67 9.69
C GLY A 286 -8.87 3.70 10.87
N LEU A 287 -9.37 2.49 10.69
CA LEU A 287 -9.83 1.66 11.81
C LEU A 287 -9.31 0.22 11.80
N GLY A 288 -8.47 -0.15 10.86
CA GLY A 288 -7.88 -1.49 10.81
C GLY A 288 -6.80 -1.68 11.87
N LYS A 289 -6.71 -2.87 12.48
CA LYS A 289 -5.50 -3.31 13.18
C LYS A 289 -4.32 -2.91 12.29
N PRO A 290 -3.23 -2.34 12.84
CA PRO A 290 -1.98 -2.35 12.12
C PRO A 290 -1.66 -3.82 11.85
N SER A 291 -1.88 -4.28 10.64
CA SER A 291 -1.58 -5.65 10.23
C SER A 291 -0.07 -5.80 10.01
N LEU A 292 0.70 -5.33 10.98
CA LEU A 292 2.10 -5.60 11.19
C LEU A 292 2.25 -6.82 12.10
N GLN A 293 1.41 -7.83 11.97
CA GLN A 293 1.83 -9.17 12.30
C GLN A 293 2.64 -9.68 11.11
N VAL A 294 3.90 -9.26 11.06
CA VAL A 294 4.96 -10.05 10.45
C VAL A 294 4.87 -11.40 11.16
N ALA A 295 4.26 -12.37 10.50
CA ALA A 295 4.41 -13.76 10.91
C ALA A 295 5.89 -14.09 10.69
N GLU A 296 6.69 -13.95 11.74
CA GLU A 296 7.97 -14.65 11.84
C GLU A 296 7.64 -16.15 11.78
N ARG A 297 7.64 -16.71 10.58
CA ARG A 297 7.87 -18.14 10.43
C ARG A 297 9.33 -18.36 10.79
N ARG A 298 9.57 -18.76 12.03
CA ARG A 298 10.75 -19.56 12.33
C ARG A 298 10.70 -20.77 11.40
N VAL A 299 11.63 -20.83 10.50
CA VAL A 299 12.00 -22.08 9.82
C VAL A 299 12.69 -22.91 10.89
N ALA A 300 12.06 -24.01 11.29
CA ALA A 300 12.71 -25.09 11.99
C ALA A 300 13.50 -25.94 10.98
#